data_e8c55c23dc1d92b2122c2aeb4ad44bf3
#
_entry.id   e8c55c23dc1d92b2122c2aeb4ad44bf3
#
_cell.length_a   1.000
_cell.length_b   1.000
_cell.length_c   1.000
_cell.angle_alpha   90.00
_cell.angle_beta   90.00
_cell.angle_gamma   90.00
#
_symmetry.space_group_name_H-M   'P 1'
#
loop_
_entity.id
_entity.type
_entity.pdbx_description
1 polymer ?
#
loop_
_entity_poly.entity_id
_entity_poly.type
_entity_poly.pdbx_seq_one_letter_code
_entity_poly.pdbx_strand_id
1 'polypeptide(L)'
;AVVRELLDYGETLELQRQFGRSLLTVLGRLGGETVAVLANQPMFLAGSVDRDAADKAARFLQLADAFHVPVIFLADNPGILSGSKAERAGTLRAAARMFMAQSRLRVPKLHVTLRKAYGFGSSIMAMNPFDGQTLSVAFPGISMGGMPAAGGAEAAGLDAEGRRRMQEAQSSGAWSAGDTLAYDEIID
;
A
#
# COMPACT_ATOMS: atom_id res chain seq x y z
N ALA A 1 -14.45 -5.56 3.36
CA ALA A 1 -14.45 -6.35 4.60
C ALA A 1 -13.44 -5.76 5.59
N VAL A 2 -12.11 -5.91 5.39
CA VAL A 2 -11.06 -5.52 6.37
C VAL A 2 -11.26 -4.12 6.96
N VAL A 3 -11.46 -3.09 6.15
CA VAL A 3 -11.65 -1.71 6.65
C VAL A 3 -12.83 -1.58 7.61
N ARG A 4 -13.91 -2.31 7.36
CA ARG A 4 -15.10 -2.28 8.23
C ARG A 4 -14.92 -3.04 9.53
N GLU A 5 -14.12 -4.10 9.52
CA GLU A 5 -13.77 -4.87 10.72
C GLU A 5 -12.78 -4.10 11.62
N LEU A 6 -11.92 -3.28 10.99
CA LEU A 6 -10.96 -2.45 11.70
C LEU A 6 -11.64 -1.28 12.44
N LEU A 7 -12.65 -0.66 11.83
CA LEU A 7 -13.24 0.57 12.32
C LEU A 7 -14.41 0.31 13.27
N ASP A 8 -14.58 1.20 14.24
CA ASP A 8 -15.62 1.13 15.25
C ASP A 8 -17.01 1.03 14.60
N TYR A 9 -17.79 0.03 15.02
CA TYR A 9 -19.16 -0.23 14.55
C TYR A 9 -19.29 -0.41 13.03
N GLY A 10 -18.18 -0.50 12.28
CA GLY A 10 -18.16 -0.58 10.82
C GLY A 10 -18.68 0.70 10.12
N GLU A 11 -18.82 1.80 10.85
CA GLU A 11 -19.24 3.09 10.29
C GLU A 11 -18.10 3.71 9.48
N THR A 12 -18.36 3.95 8.21
CA THR A 12 -17.37 4.42 7.25
C THR A 12 -17.93 5.49 6.33
N LEU A 13 -17.18 6.56 6.10
CA LEU A 13 -17.41 7.52 5.04
C LEU A 13 -16.36 7.33 3.95
N GLU A 14 -16.71 6.63 2.88
CA GLU A 14 -15.84 6.44 1.71
C GLU A 14 -15.91 7.66 0.78
N LEU A 15 -14.79 8.34 0.59
CA LEU A 15 -14.67 9.48 -0.32
C LEU A 15 -14.32 9.00 -1.74
N GLN A 16 -14.91 9.62 -2.75
CA GLN A 16 -14.63 9.37 -4.18
C GLN A 16 -14.73 7.88 -4.57
N ARG A 17 -15.72 7.17 -4.07
CA ARG A 17 -15.91 5.73 -4.24
C ARG A 17 -15.85 5.25 -5.69
N GLN A 18 -16.32 6.04 -6.66
CA GLN A 18 -16.36 5.67 -8.07
C GLN A 18 -15.11 6.07 -8.86
N PHE A 19 -14.19 6.82 -8.26
CA PHE A 19 -12.95 7.29 -8.89
C PHE A 19 -11.75 6.56 -8.30
N GLY A 20 -10.77 6.16 -9.14
CA GLY A 20 -9.55 5.47 -8.72
C GLY A 20 -9.84 4.24 -7.84
N ARG A 21 -10.67 3.31 -8.32
CA ARG A 21 -11.31 2.24 -7.53
C ARG A 21 -10.34 1.20 -6.96
N SER A 22 -9.08 1.18 -7.42
CA SER A 22 -8.04 0.29 -6.88
C SER A 22 -7.50 0.73 -5.50
N LEU A 23 -7.86 1.93 -5.05
CA LEU A 23 -7.65 2.41 -3.68
C LEU A 23 -8.97 2.85 -3.03
N LEU A 24 -9.12 2.57 -1.76
CA LEU A 24 -10.19 3.08 -0.89
C LEU A 24 -9.65 4.25 -0.08
N THR A 25 -10.44 5.30 0.04
CA THR A 25 -10.17 6.49 0.85
C THR A 25 -11.32 6.66 1.82
N VAL A 26 -11.13 6.29 3.07
CA VAL A 26 -12.20 6.14 4.06
C VAL A 26 -11.88 6.96 5.31
N LEU A 27 -12.86 7.69 5.80
CA LEU A 27 -12.86 8.24 7.15
C LEU A 27 -13.74 7.35 8.04
N GLY A 28 -13.30 7.13 9.27
CA GLY A 28 -14.01 6.34 10.27
C GLY A 28 -13.48 6.63 11.67
N ARG A 29 -13.87 5.80 12.62
CA ARG A 29 -13.37 5.87 14.00
C ARG A 29 -12.65 4.59 14.37
N LEU A 30 -11.61 4.72 15.18
CA LEU A 30 -10.88 3.60 15.78
C LEU A 30 -10.62 3.95 17.25
N GLY A 31 -11.23 3.17 18.17
CA GLY A 31 -11.17 3.47 19.59
C GLY A 31 -11.79 4.82 19.96
N GLY A 32 -12.80 5.29 19.20
CA GLY A 32 -13.46 6.58 19.37
C GLY A 32 -12.78 7.74 18.62
N GLU A 33 -11.51 7.61 18.22
CA GLU A 33 -10.75 8.65 17.54
C GLU A 33 -10.99 8.63 16.02
N THR A 34 -11.06 9.80 15.39
CA THR A 34 -11.21 9.90 13.94
C THR A 34 -9.92 9.51 13.24
N VAL A 35 -10.01 8.59 12.28
CA VAL A 35 -8.88 8.13 11.47
C VAL A 35 -9.20 8.16 9.98
N ALA A 36 -8.17 8.37 9.18
CA ALA A 36 -8.20 8.26 7.72
C ALA A 36 -7.57 6.92 7.32
N VAL A 37 -8.31 6.09 6.57
CA VAL A 37 -7.82 4.80 6.09
C VAL A 37 -7.62 4.86 4.59
N LEU A 38 -6.40 4.60 4.13
CA LEU A 38 -6.04 4.40 2.74
C LEU A 38 -5.71 2.92 2.51
N ALA A 39 -6.53 2.23 1.73
CA ALA A 39 -6.41 0.78 1.55
C ALA A 39 -6.40 0.37 0.08
N ASN A 40 -5.57 -0.60 -0.30
CA ASN A 40 -5.69 -1.21 -1.62
C ASN A 40 -6.99 -2.01 -1.73
N GLN A 41 -7.58 -1.99 -2.94
CA GLN A 41 -8.79 -2.75 -3.28
C GLN A 41 -8.47 -3.79 -4.35
N PRO A 42 -8.13 -5.03 -3.95
CA PRO A 42 -7.68 -6.07 -4.90
C PRO A 42 -8.71 -6.51 -5.94
N MET A 43 -10.00 -6.20 -5.72
CA MET A 43 -11.06 -6.46 -6.71
C MET A 43 -10.94 -5.59 -7.97
N PHE A 44 -10.14 -4.52 -7.93
CA PHE A 44 -9.84 -3.65 -9.06
C PHE A 44 -8.35 -3.65 -9.34
N LEU A 45 -7.96 -3.98 -10.56
CA LEU A 45 -6.57 -4.03 -11.02
C LEU A 45 -5.65 -4.85 -10.08
N ALA A 46 -6.20 -5.88 -9.40
CA ALA A 46 -5.52 -6.66 -8.36
C ALA A 46 -4.92 -5.82 -7.21
N GLY A 47 -5.39 -4.59 -7.02
CA GLY A 47 -4.86 -3.62 -6.07
C GLY A 47 -3.73 -2.76 -6.62
N SER A 48 -3.34 -2.90 -7.90
CA SER A 48 -2.35 -2.03 -8.53
C SER A 48 -2.82 -0.58 -8.54
N VAL A 49 -1.90 0.34 -8.24
CA VAL A 49 -2.23 1.75 -8.20
C VAL A 49 -2.08 2.36 -9.59
N ASP A 50 -3.18 2.79 -10.18
CA ASP A 50 -3.21 3.55 -11.43
C ASP A 50 -3.13 5.06 -11.16
N ARG A 51 -3.14 5.86 -12.24
CA ARG A 51 -3.07 7.32 -12.16
C ARG A 51 -4.17 7.91 -11.28
N ASP A 52 -5.41 7.50 -11.52
CA ASP A 52 -6.57 8.10 -10.86
C ASP A 52 -6.60 7.75 -9.36
N ALA A 53 -6.22 6.51 -9.01
CA ALA A 53 -6.08 6.09 -7.62
C ALA A 53 -4.96 6.85 -6.90
N ALA A 54 -3.81 7.05 -7.56
CA ALA A 54 -2.71 7.83 -6.98
C ALA A 54 -3.09 9.30 -6.76
N ASP A 55 -3.77 9.94 -7.73
CA ASP A 55 -4.23 11.34 -7.59
C ASP A 55 -5.28 11.48 -6.48
N LYS A 56 -6.23 10.52 -6.39
CA LYS A 56 -7.19 10.45 -5.29
C LYS A 56 -6.51 10.33 -3.94
N ALA A 57 -5.57 9.39 -3.82
CA ALA A 57 -4.84 9.15 -2.59
C ALA A 57 -4.02 10.38 -2.16
N ALA A 58 -3.29 11.02 -3.07
CA ALA A 58 -2.53 12.23 -2.77
C ALA A 58 -3.41 13.34 -2.18
N ARG A 59 -4.59 13.56 -2.79
CA ARG A 59 -5.56 14.55 -2.28
C ARG A 59 -6.12 14.16 -0.91
N PHE A 60 -6.43 12.89 -0.70
CA PHE A 60 -6.95 12.37 0.57
C PHE A 60 -5.94 12.51 1.70
N LEU A 61 -4.67 12.21 1.45
CA LEU A 61 -3.58 12.37 2.41
C LEU A 61 -3.36 13.84 2.80
N GLN A 62 -3.41 14.75 1.83
CA GLN A 62 -3.33 16.19 2.08
C GLN A 62 -4.51 16.69 2.95
N LEU A 63 -5.71 16.14 2.71
CA LEU A 63 -6.89 16.44 3.53
C LEU A 63 -6.68 15.94 4.97
N ALA A 64 -6.25 14.69 5.15
CA ALA A 64 -5.99 14.14 6.47
C ALA A 64 -4.94 14.96 7.24
N ASP A 65 -3.84 15.36 6.59
CA ASP A 65 -2.81 16.20 7.21
C ASP A 65 -3.35 17.60 7.59
N ALA A 66 -4.16 18.22 6.72
CA ALA A 66 -4.73 19.55 6.97
C ALA A 66 -5.71 19.58 8.15
N PHE A 67 -6.41 18.46 8.40
CA PHE A 67 -7.35 18.32 9.52
C PHE A 67 -6.74 17.59 10.72
N HIS A 68 -5.45 17.31 10.71
CA HIS A 68 -4.72 16.60 11.77
C HIS A 68 -5.30 15.21 12.08
N VAL A 69 -5.77 14.49 11.07
CA VAL A 69 -6.36 13.15 11.19
C VAL A 69 -5.27 12.11 10.96
N PRO A 70 -5.01 11.20 11.93
CA PRO A 70 -4.07 10.08 11.76
C PRO A 70 -4.42 9.22 10.55
N VAL A 71 -3.38 8.69 9.86
CA VAL A 71 -3.56 7.90 8.65
C VAL A 71 -3.13 6.44 8.86
N ILE A 72 -4.00 5.52 8.49
CA ILE A 72 -3.73 4.08 8.46
C ILE A 72 -3.65 3.63 7.00
N PHE A 73 -2.51 3.07 6.63
CA PHE A 73 -2.26 2.46 5.32
C PHE A 73 -2.45 0.94 5.41
N LEU A 74 -3.35 0.40 4.60
CA LEU A 74 -3.56 -1.05 4.49
C LEU A 74 -3.09 -1.51 3.10
N ALA A 75 -1.90 -2.10 3.05
CA ALA A 75 -1.24 -2.46 1.81
C ALA A 75 -1.57 -3.90 1.37
N ASP A 76 -2.09 -4.03 0.16
CA ASP A 76 -2.24 -5.29 -0.56
C ASP A 76 -2.16 -5.01 -2.07
N ASN A 77 -0.94 -4.77 -2.58
CA ASN A 77 -0.76 -4.40 -3.98
C ASN A 77 0.44 -5.11 -4.63
N PRO A 78 0.34 -5.39 -5.94
CA PRO A 78 1.44 -5.92 -6.74
C PRO A 78 2.37 -4.82 -7.30
N GLY A 79 2.15 -3.56 -6.95
CA GLY A 79 2.91 -2.42 -7.44
C GLY A 79 2.03 -1.31 -8.04
N ILE A 80 2.66 -0.34 -8.70
CA ILE A 80 1.95 0.63 -9.56
C ILE A 80 1.62 -0.02 -10.91
N LEU A 81 0.55 0.44 -11.53
CA LEU A 81 0.19 -0.03 -12.88
C LEU A 81 1.27 0.40 -13.87
N SER A 82 1.81 -0.56 -14.63
CA SER A 82 2.89 -0.38 -15.59
C SER A 82 2.44 -0.65 -17.03
N GLY A 83 3.33 -0.41 -17.98
CA GLY A 83 3.11 -0.60 -19.40
C GLY A 83 2.79 0.70 -20.15
N SER A 84 2.92 0.67 -21.48
CA SER A 84 2.88 1.85 -22.35
C SER A 84 1.60 2.70 -22.21
N LYS A 85 0.46 2.08 -21.90
CA LYS A 85 -0.80 2.80 -21.64
C LYS A 85 -0.74 3.56 -20.31
N ALA A 86 -0.23 2.93 -19.26
CA ALA A 86 -0.09 3.55 -17.95
C ALA A 86 0.95 4.68 -17.96
N GLU A 87 2.05 4.49 -18.67
CA GLU A 87 3.09 5.51 -18.85
C GLU A 87 2.55 6.75 -19.57
N ARG A 88 1.85 6.55 -20.69
CA ARG A 88 1.19 7.66 -21.41
C ARG A 88 0.13 8.37 -20.59
N ALA A 89 -0.57 7.64 -19.71
CA ALA A 89 -1.51 8.23 -18.76
C ALA A 89 -0.84 9.05 -17.66
N GLY A 90 0.48 8.90 -17.45
CA GLY A 90 1.24 9.60 -16.41
C GLY A 90 1.15 8.96 -15.03
N THR A 91 0.96 7.63 -14.95
CA THR A 91 0.80 6.89 -13.70
C THR A 91 2.00 7.09 -12.76
N LEU A 92 3.24 7.02 -13.27
CA LEU A 92 4.43 7.21 -12.43
C LEU A 92 4.48 8.63 -11.83
N ARG A 93 4.09 9.66 -12.59
CA ARG A 93 4.03 11.04 -12.09
C ARG A 93 2.96 11.20 -11.00
N ALA A 94 1.80 10.57 -11.18
CA ALA A 94 0.75 10.57 -10.16
C ALA A 94 1.19 9.82 -8.90
N ALA A 95 1.83 8.65 -9.06
CA ALA A 95 2.41 7.89 -7.94
C ALA A 95 3.48 8.68 -7.19
N ALA A 96 4.32 9.46 -7.90
CA ALA A 96 5.29 10.35 -7.27
C ALA A 96 4.60 11.45 -6.43
N ARG A 97 3.48 12.02 -6.90
CA ARG A 97 2.67 12.97 -6.07
C ARG A 97 2.11 12.31 -4.82
N MET A 98 1.61 11.09 -4.93
CA MET A 98 1.12 10.31 -3.78
C MET A 98 2.26 10.03 -2.80
N PHE A 99 3.44 9.63 -3.29
CA PHE A 99 4.64 9.43 -2.47
C PHE A 99 5.02 10.71 -1.71
N MET A 100 5.07 11.85 -2.40
CA MET A 100 5.34 13.14 -1.79
C MET A 100 4.30 13.54 -0.75
N ALA A 101 3.01 13.22 -0.98
CA ALA A 101 1.95 13.50 -0.03
C ALA A 101 2.12 12.65 1.25
N GLN A 102 2.38 11.33 1.11
CA GLN A 102 2.56 10.46 2.26
C GLN A 102 3.86 10.75 3.04
N SER A 103 4.96 11.06 2.37
CA SER A 103 6.23 11.35 3.03
C SER A 103 6.22 12.68 3.82
N ARG A 104 5.32 13.61 3.47
CA ARG A 104 5.16 14.91 4.11
C ARG A 104 4.10 14.95 5.20
N LEU A 105 3.43 13.84 5.48
CA LEU A 105 2.45 13.77 6.57
C LEU A 105 3.10 14.12 7.90
N ARG A 106 2.45 15.00 8.64
CA ARG A 106 2.84 15.41 10.00
C ARG A 106 2.00 14.77 11.08
N VAL A 107 0.93 14.09 10.67
CA VAL A 107 0.05 13.30 11.53
C VAL A 107 0.63 11.90 11.77
N PRO A 108 0.21 11.20 12.82
CA PRO A 108 0.55 9.80 13.01
C PRO A 108 0.24 8.96 11.76
N LYS A 109 1.19 8.14 11.37
CA LYS A 109 1.18 7.35 10.16
C LYS A 109 1.46 5.89 10.51
N LEU A 110 0.44 5.03 10.34
CA LEU A 110 0.53 3.61 10.62
C LEU A 110 0.48 2.84 9.31
N HIS A 111 1.34 1.85 9.15
CA HIS A 111 1.36 0.98 7.98
C HIS A 111 1.09 -0.47 8.38
N VAL A 112 0.22 -1.14 7.63
CA VAL A 112 -0.04 -2.57 7.76
C VAL A 112 0.06 -3.23 6.39
N THR A 113 1.00 -4.16 6.22
CA THR A 113 1.02 -5.03 5.04
C THR A 113 0.13 -6.23 5.29
N LEU A 114 -0.98 -6.33 4.54
CA LEU A 114 -1.97 -7.39 4.69
C LEU A 114 -1.57 -8.67 3.95
N ARG A 115 -1.08 -8.54 2.70
CA ARG A 115 -0.80 -9.71 1.86
C ARG A 115 0.34 -9.48 0.86
N LYS A 116 0.32 -8.39 0.09
CA LYS A 116 1.29 -8.11 -0.99
C LYS A 116 1.84 -6.70 -0.87
N ALA A 117 3.14 -6.57 -1.04
CA ALA A 117 3.83 -5.27 -1.06
C ALA A 117 4.98 -5.30 -2.07
N TYR A 118 4.76 -4.75 -3.28
CA TYR A 118 5.75 -4.82 -4.35
C TYR A 118 6.14 -3.46 -4.91
N GLY A 119 7.45 -3.29 -5.10
CA GLY A 119 8.06 -2.19 -5.81
C GLY A 119 7.64 -0.82 -5.29
N PHE A 120 7.51 0.15 -6.19
CA PHE A 120 7.11 1.51 -5.81
C PHE A 120 5.67 1.59 -5.24
N GLY A 121 4.85 0.56 -5.52
CA GLY A 121 3.53 0.42 -4.88
C GLY A 121 3.59 0.36 -3.36
N SER A 122 4.58 -0.36 -2.80
CA SER A 122 4.81 -0.41 -1.34
C SER A 122 5.25 0.94 -0.79
N SER A 123 6.17 1.62 -1.49
CA SER A 123 6.67 2.93 -1.07
C SER A 123 5.58 3.99 -0.99
N ILE A 124 4.67 4.03 -1.97
CA ILE A 124 3.56 4.99 -1.94
C ILE A 124 2.51 4.67 -0.88
N MET A 125 2.51 3.44 -0.35
CA MET A 125 1.69 3.00 0.78
C MET A 125 2.42 3.11 2.13
N ALA A 126 3.45 3.93 2.22
CA ALA A 126 4.21 4.23 3.45
C ALA A 126 4.89 3.01 4.09
N MET A 127 5.40 2.06 3.29
CA MET A 127 6.06 0.87 3.80
C MET A 127 7.56 1.09 4.11
N ASN A 128 8.21 2.08 3.50
CA ASN A 128 9.65 2.24 3.67
C ASN A 128 10.01 2.60 5.12
N PRO A 129 10.99 1.95 5.75
CA PRO A 129 11.32 2.14 7.17
C PRO A 129 11.79 3.56 7.51
N PHE A 130 12.09 4.39 6.51
CA PHE A 130 12.58 5.76 6.71
C PHE A 130 11.54 6.84 6.39
N ASP A 131 10.28 6.46 6.16
CA ASP A 131 9.21 7.41 5.81
C ASP A 131 8.57 8.08 7.04
N GLY A 132 9.11 7.86 8.25
CA GLY A 132 8.61 8.45 9.48
C GLY A 132 7.27 7.87 9.93
N GLN A 133 7.05 6.56 9.74
CA GLN A 133 5.89 5.87 10.31
C GLN A 133 5.93 5.91 11.83
N THR A 134 4.74 6.04 12.43
CA THR A 134 4.55 5.87 13.87
C THR A 134 4.61 4.39 14.24
N LEU A 135 4.08 3.52 13.37
CA LEU A 135 4.10 2.08 13.50
C LEU A 135 4.01 1.44 12.11
N SER A 136 4.81 0.41 11.88
CA SER A 136 4.79 -0.41 10.66
C SER A 136 4.71 -1.88 11.04
N VAL A 137 3.64 -2.57 10.63
CA VAL A 137 3.42 -3.99 10.95
C VAL A 137 3.07 -4.80 9.72
N ALA A 138 3.26 -6.10 9.80
CA ALA A 138 2.90 -7.03 8.73
C ALA A 138 2.34 -8.35 9.28
N PHE A 139 1.49 -9.00 8.49
CA PHE A 139 1.11 -10.38 8.75
C PHE A 139 2.21 -11.36 8.29
N PRO A 140 2.37 -12.55 8.94
CA PRO A 140 3.46 -13.48 8.62
C PRO A 140 3.46 -13.98 7.17
N GLY A 141 2.28 -14.13 6.57
CA GLY A 141 2.07 -14.70 5.24
C GLY A 141 2.18 -13.70 4.08
N ILE A 142 2.75 -12.51 4.30
CA ILE A 142 2.90 -11.54 3.21
C ILE A 142 3.92 -12.00 2.18
N SER A 143 3.75 -11.52 0.95
CA SER A 143 4.77 -11.62 -0.09
C SER A 143 5.20 -10.23 -0.54
N MET A 144 6.51 -10.03 -0.69
CA MET A 144 7.07 -8.73 -1.02
C MET A 144 8.33 -8.82 -1.89
N GLY A 145 8.67 -7.72 -2.54
CA GLY A 145 9.84 -7.64 -3.41
C GLY A 145 9.77 -6.47 -4.39
N GLY A 146 10.74 -6.40 -5.29
CA GLY A 146 10.74 -5.37 -6.33
C GLY A 146 9.62 -5.55 -7.36
N MET A 147 9.31 -6.80 -7.71
CA MET A 147 8.28 -7.19 -8.68
C MET A 147 7.74 -8.57 -8.32
N PRO A 148 6.44 -8.87 -8.49
CA PRO A 148 5.91 -10.21 -8.28
C PRO A 148 6.64 -11.26 -9.13
N ALA A 149 6.94 -12.45 -8.54
CA ALA A 149 7.76 -13.47 -9.18
C ALA A 149 7.26 -13.92 -10.58
N ALA A 150 5.94 -13.91 -10.80
CA ALA A 150 5.37 -14.27 -12.08
C ALA A 150 5.85 -13.35 -13.22
N GLY A 151 5.81 -12.03 -13.04
CA GLY A 151 6.29 -11.07 -14.03
C GLY A 151 7.79 -10.79 -13.94
N GLY A 152 8.33 -10.81 -12.72
CA GLY A 152 9.76 -10.55 -12.48
C GLY A 152 10.67 -11.63 -13.05
N ALA A 153 10.29 -12.89 -12.93
CA ALA A 153 11.04 -14.01 -13.49
C ALA A 153 11.05 -13.98 -15.03
N GLU A 154 9.92 -13.64 -15.65
CA GLU A 154 9.83 -13.47 -17.10
C GLU A 154 10.69 -12.30 -17.59
N ALA A 155 10.58 -11.16 -16.93
CA ALA A 155 11.37 -9.96 -17.27
C ALA A 155 12.89 -10.18 -17.09
N ALA A 156 13.29 -11.03 -16.13
CA ALA A 156 14.69 -11.40 -15.88
C ALA A 156 15.18 -12.60 -16.70
N GLY A 157 14.33 -13.19 -17.55
CA GLY A 157 14.67 -14.36 -18.36
C GLY A 157 14.99 -15.61 -17.53
N LEU A 158 14.41 -15.72 -16.33
CA LEU A 158 14.65 -16.85 -15.44
C LEU A 158 13.87 -18.08 -15.90
N ASP A 159 14.50 -19.26 -15.71
CA ASP A 159 13.86 -20.55 -15.90
C ASP A 159 12.85 -20.89 -14.77
N ALA A 160 12.28 -22.08 -14.82
CA ALA A 160 11.31 -22.55 -13.82
C ALA A 160 11.90 -22.61 -12.40
N GLU A 161 13.16 -22.99 -12.27
CA GLU A 161 13.85 -23.07 -10.99
C GLU A 161 14.14 -21.68 -10.43
N GLY A 162 14.62 -20.75 -11.25
CA GLY A 162 14.84 -19.35 -10.89
C GLY A 162 13.54 -18.67 -10.45
N ARG A 163 12.43 -18.95 -11.15
CA ARG A 163 11.09 -18.46 -10.76
C ARG A 163 10.68 -18.99 -9.38
N ARG A 164 10.89 -20.28 -9.13
CA ARG A 164 10.56 -20.91 -7.83
C ARG A 164 11.38 -20.28 -6.71
N ARG A 165 12.70 -20.14 -6.88
CA ARG A 165 13.58 -19.49 -5.89
C ARG A 165 13.15 -18.05 -5.59
N MET A 166 12.79 -17.28 -6.62
CA MET A 166 12.27 -15.92 -6.45
C MET A 166 10.95 -15.92 -5.65
N GLN A 167 10.04 -16.86 -5.93
CA GLN A 167 8.78 -16.98 -5.21
C GLN A 167 8.98 -17.37 -3.74
N GLU A 168 9.88 -18.32 -3.46
CA GLU A 168 10.24 -18.72 -2.10
C GLU A 168 10.84 -17.55 -1.31
N ALA A 169 11.76 -16.80 -1.90
CA ALA A 169 12.34 -15.61 -1.28
C ALA A 169 11.29 -14.51 -1.00
N GLN A 170 10.32 -14.34 -1.87
CA GLN A 170 9.23 -13.36 -1.69
C GLN A 170 8.22 -13.80 -0.61
N SER A 171 8.00 -15.09 -0.42
CA SER A 171 7.06 -15.62 0.59
C SER A 171 7.61 -15.59 2.02
N SER A 172 8.91 -15.47 2.21
CA SER A 172 9.54 -15.23 3.51
C SER A 172 9.70 -13.75 3.85
N GLY A 173 9.09 -12.87 3.07
CA GLY A 173 9.35 -11.43 3.06
C GLY A 173 9.08 -10.72 4.39
N ALA A 174 8.07 -11.13 5.17
CA ALA A 174 7.80 -10.53 6.48
C ALA A 174 9.00 -10.65 7.42
N TRP A 175 9.51 -11.87 7.59
CA TRP A 175 10.61 -12.16 8.51
C TRP A 175 11.91 -11.51 8.05
N SER A 176 12.25 -11.66 6.77
CA SER A 176 13.44 -11.03 6.19
C SER A 176 13.40 -9.51 6.26
N ALA A 177 12.23 -8.89 6.15
CA ALA A 177 12.07 -7.45 6.31
C ALA A 177 12.09 -7.02 7.78
N GLY A 178 11.55 -7.84 8.69
CA GLY A 178 11.65 -7.65 10.13
C GLY A 178 13.10 -7.62 10.62
N ASP A 179 13.93 -8.53 10.12
CA ASP A 179 15.38 -8.57 10.43
C ASP A 179 16.13 -7.28 10.05
N THR A 180 15.59 -6.52 9.11
CA THR A 180 16.15 -5.22 8.65
C THR A 180 15.41 -4.01 9.20
N LEU A 181 14.52 -4.21 10.20
CA LEU A 181 13.70 -3.16 10.81
C LEU A 181 12.79 -2.44 9.81
N ALA A 182 12.36 -3.12 8.74
CA ALA A 182 11.33 -2.60 7.84
C ALA A 182 9.93 -2.68 8.46
N TYR A 183 9.73 -3.55 9.44
CA TYR A 183 8.55 -3.63 10.28
C TYR A 183 8.93 -3.59 11.75
N ASP A 184 8.14 -2.88 12.55
CA ASP A 184 8.26 -2.84 14.00
C ASP A 184 7.80 -4.15 14.64
N GLU A 185 6.80 -4.81 14.02
CA GLU A 185 6.24 -6.07 14.52
C GLU A 185 5.64 -6.91 13.38
N ILE A 186 5.72 -8.24 13.54
CA ILE A 186 4.97 -9.20 12.74
C ILE A 186 3.80 -9.69 13.60
N ILE A 187 2.57 -9.43 13.15
CA ILE A 187 1.35 -9.63 13.94
C ILE A 187 0.53 -10.82 13.42
N ASP A 188 -0.20 -11.50 14.31
CA ASP A 188 -1.11 -12.61 13.99
C ASP A 188 -2.49 -12.15 13.50
#